data_e0992e5c367691bf5a6c3a3c7825b29d
#
_entry.id   e0992e5c367691bf5a6c3a3c7825b29d
#
_cell.length_a   1.000
_cell.length_b   1.000
_cell.length_c   1.000
_cell.angle_alpha   90.00
_cell.angle_beta   90.00
_cell.angle_gamma   90.00
#
_symmetry.space_group_name_H-M   'P 1'
#
loop_
_entity.id
_entity.type
_entity.pdbx_description
1 polymer ?
#
loop_
_entity_poly.entity_id
_entity_poly.type
_entity_poly.pdbx_seq_one_letter_code
_entity_poly.pdbx_strand_id
1 'polypeptide(L)'
;MILKLKDGDVKIELFEDVAPNHVKRIKELAEGGKYDNVVFHRVIDGFMAQTGDVKFGNSDSKDFDLRRAGMGGSDLPDLKQEFSSVPHDRGTLSMARSSDPDSANSQFFICFKPAPFLDRQY
;
A
#
# COMPACT_ATOMS: atom_id res chain seq x y z
N MET A 1 -9.36 1.67 -9.38
CA MET A 1 -9.58 0.89 -8.13
C MET A 1 -10.43 1.71 -7.16
N ILE A 2 -11.30 1.08 -6.43
CA ILE A 2 -12.10 1.76 -5.41
C ILE A 2 -11.80 1.14 -4.06
N LEU A 3 -11.41 1.98 -3.10
CA LEU A 3 -11.19 1.60 -1.73
C LEU A 3 -12.48 1.92 -0.95
N LYS A 4 -13.19 0.89 -0.53
CA LYS A 4 -14.45 1.03 0.21
C LYS A 4 -14.16 1.11 1.70
N LEU A 5 -14.41 2.29 2.27
CA LEU A 5 -14.21 2.56 3.68
C LEU A 5 -15.56 2.74 4.38
N LYS A 6 -15.53 2.67 5.70
CA LYS A 6 -16.70 2.88 6.57
C LYS A 6 -17.45 4.19 6.24
N ASP A 7 -16.70 5.25 5.98
CA ASP A 7 -17.26 6.60 5.79
C ASP A 7 -17.41 7.00 4.31
N GLY A 8 -17.17 6.09 3.38
CA GLY A 8 -17.34 6.34 1.96
C GLY A 8 -16.26 5.69 1.10
N ASP A 9 -16.39 5.87 -0.20
CA ASP A 9 -15.49 5.29 -1.18
C ASP A 9 -14.38 6.27 -1.55
N VAL A 10 -13.17 5.75 -1.73
CA VAL A 10 -12.02 6.47 -2.27
C VAL A 10 -11.69 5.92 -3.65
N LYS A 11 -11.77 6.76 -4.67
CA LYS A 11 -11.38 6.39 -6.04
C LYS A 11 -9.89 6.54 -6.20
N ILE A 12 -9.23 5.51 -6.71
CA ILE A 12 -7.80 5.48 -6.91
C ILE A 12 -7.50 5.23 -8.39
N GLU A 13 -6.74 6.14 -8.99
CA GLU A 13 -6.18 5.95 -10.33
C GLU A 13 -4.79 5.33 -10.20
N LEU A 14 -4.59 4.18 -10.83
CA LEU A 14 -3.30 3.47 -10.82
C LEU A 14 -2.51 3.81 -12.07
N PHE A 15 -1.25 4.24 -11.89
CA PHE A 15 -0.39 4.69 -12.98
C PHE A 15 0.45 3.54 -13.55
N GLU A 16 -0.14 2.75 -14.46
CA GLU A 16 0.52 1.58 -15.06
C GLU A 16 1.79 1.93 -15.83
N ASP A 17 1.83 3.10 -16.45
CA ASP A 17 2.99 3.60 -17.19
C ASP A 17 4.14 4.03 -16.27
N VAL A 18 3.85 4.36 -15.02
CA VAL A 18 4.83 4.80 -14.02
C VAL A 18 5.42 3.63 -13.26
N ALA A 19 4.56 2.70 -12.80
CA ALA A 19 4.96 1.56 -11.96
C ALA A 19 4.21 0.29 -12.39
N PRO A 20 4.55 -0.29 -13.54
CA PRO A 20 3.76 -1.37 -14.16
C PRO A 20 3.63 -2.62 -13.28
N ASN A 21 4.72 -3.06 -12.65
CA ASN A 21 4.68 -4.28 -11.83
C ASN A 21 4.01 -4.04 -10.48
N HIS A 22 4.18 -2.88 -9.89
CA HIS A 22 3.52 -2.51 -8.64
C HIS A 22 2.01 -2.38 -8.85
N VAL A 23 1.59 -1.75 -9.94
CA VAL A 23 0.16 -1.65 -10.29
C VAL A 23 -0.44 -3.03 -10.55
N LYS A 24 0.27 -3.88 -11.28
CA LYS A 24 -0.19 -5.25 -11.54
C LYS A 24 -0.40 -6.01 -10.23
N ARG A 25 0.51 -5.90 -9.27
CA ARG A 25 0.39 -6.54 -7.96
C ARG A 25 -0.84 -6.04 -7.19
N ILE A 26 -1.04 -4.73 -7.13
CA ILE A 26 -2.18 -4.13 -6.44
C ILE A 26 -3.50 -4.63 -7.06
N LYS A 27 -3.61 -4.64 -8.39
CA LYS A 27 -4.79 -5.15 -9.08
C LYS A 27 -5.03 -6.62 -8.80
N GLU A 28 -3.98 -7.43 -8.85
CA GLU A 28 -4.06 -8.88 -8.61
C GLU A 28 -4.58 -9.17 -7.21
N LEU A 29 -4.07 -8.49 -6.20
CA LEU A 29 -4.50 -8.67 -4.82
C LEU A 29 -5.92 -8.14 -4.59
N ALA A 30 -6.27 -7.02 -5.19
CA ALA A 30 -7.61 -6.44 -5.07
C ALA A 30 -8.66 -7.36 -5.72
N GLU A 31 -8.41 -7.83 -6.93
CA GLU A 31 -9.29 -8.74 -7.66
C GLU A 31 -9.45 -10.09 -6.96
N GLY A 32 -8.39 -10.55 -6.29
CA GLY A 32 -8.41 -11.78 -5.51
C GLY A 32 -9.05 -11.65 -4.13
N GLY A 33 -9.57 -10.47 -3.77
CA GLY A 33 -10.19 -10.22 -2.48
C GLY A 33 -9.20 -10.15 -1.31
N LYS A 34 -7.91 -10.05 -1.58
CA LYS A 34 -6.87 -10.12 -0.53
C LYS A 34 -6.82 -8.87 0.34
N TYR A 35 -7.28 -7.73 -0.18
CA TYR A 35 -7.35 -6.48 0.59
C TYR A 35 -8.64 -6.32 1.39
N ASP A 36 -9.62 -7.21 1.21
CA ASP A 36 -10.88 -7.12 1.95
C ASP A 36 -10.63 -7.33 3.44
N ASN A 37 -11.22 -6.45 4.26
CA ASN A 37 -11.10 -6.48 5.72
C ASN A 37 -9.68 -6.29 6.26
N VAL A 38 -8.80 -5.69 5.47
CA VAL A 38 -7.43 -5.35 5.87
C VAL A 38 -7.41 -3.97 6.52
N VAL A 39 -6.88 -3.90 7.74
CA VAL A 39 -6.90 -2.66 8.53
C VAL A 39 -5.84 -1.66 8.05
N PHE A 40 -6.09 -0.38 8.36
CA PHE A 40 -5.07 0.66 8.31
C PHE A 40 -4.29 0.58 9.62
N HIS A 41 -3.15 -0.10 9.59
CA HIS A 41 -2.37 -0.39 10.80
C HIS A 41 -1.45 0.77 11.23
N ARG A 42 -1.25 1.76 10.37
CA ARG A 42 -0.40 2.92 10.68
C ARG A 42 -1.00 4.17 10.07
N VAL A 43 -1.44 5.09 10.93
CA VAL A 43 -1.98 6.37 10.51
C VAL A 43 -1.27 7.47 11.29
N ILE A 44 -0.57 8.34 10.57
CA ILE A 44 0.17 9.45 11.17
C ILE A 44 -0.44 10.75 10.68
N ASP A 45 -1.04 11.51 11.60
CA ASP A 45 -1.65 12.79 11.29
C ASP A 45 -0.64 13.72 10.61
N GLY A 46 -1.10 14.36 9.54
CA GLY A 46 -0.27 15.27 8.76
C GLY A 46 0.77 14.60 7.87
N PHE A 47 0.81 13.27 7.85
CA PHE A 47 1.76 12.54 7.02
C PHE A 47 1.07 11.54 6.07
N MET A 48 0.63 10.39 6.56
CA MET A 48 0.08 9.36 5.69
C MET A 48 -0.77 8.33 6.45
N ALA A 49 -1.53 7.54 5.70
CA ALA A 49 -2.22 6.35 6.19
C ALA A 49 -1.70 5.13 5.43
N GLN A 50 -1.28 4.09 6.15
CA GLN A 50 -0.71 2.87 5.59
C GLN A 50 -1.59 1.66 5.88
N THR A 51 -1.73 0.80 4.88
CA THR A 51 -2.54 -0.42 4.93
C THR A 51 -1.91 -1.49 4.03
N GLY A 52 -2.63 -2.59 3.85
CA GLY A 52 -2.27 -3.59 2.86
C GLY A 52 -1.44 -4.75 3.37
N ASP A 53 -1.29 -4.93 4.70
CA ASP A 53 -0.72 -6.15 5.23
C ASP A 53 -1.78 -7.27 5.18
N VAL A 54 -1.75 -8.03 4.09
CA VAL A 54 -2.75 -9.08 3.83
C VAL A 54 -2.58 -10.31 4.71
N LYS A 55 -1.47 -10.42 5.42
CA LYS A 55 -1.19 -11.53 6.32
C LYS A 55 -1.63 -11.22 7.75
N PHE A 56 -1.07 -10.20 8.37
CA PHE A 56 -1.34 -9.88 9.77
C PHE A 56 -2.40 -8.81 9.95
N GLY A 57 -2.77 -8.10 8.91
CA GLY A 57 -3.74 -7.01 8.97
C GLY A 57 -5.16 -7.36 8.54
N ASN A 58 -5.41 -8.57 8.09
CA ASN A 58 -6.74 -9.02 7.68
C ASN A 58 -7.54 -9.46 8.90
N SER A 59 -8.57 -8.68 9.29
CA SER A 59 -9.37 -8.92 10.49
C SER A 59 -10.17 -10.23 10.44
N ASP A 60 -10.39 -10.81 9.27
CA ASP A 60 -11.09 -12.09 9.10
C ASP A 60 -10.13 -13.29 9.01
N SER A 61 -8.83 -13.05 9.03
CA SER A 61 -7.84 -14.11 8.97
C SER A 61 -7.51 -14.65 10.37
N LYS A 62 -7.26 -15.96 10.46
CA LYS A 62 -6.73 -16.59 11.68
C LYS A 62 -5.37 -16.03 12.10
N ASP A 63 -4.63 -15.47 11.15
CA ASP A 63 -3.30 -14.90 11.39
C ASP A 63 -3.35 -13.43 11.84
N PHE A 64 -4.55 -12.85 11.95
CA PHE A 64 -4.71 -11.45 12.33
C PHE A 64 -4.04 -11.14 13.66
N ASP A 65 -3.09 -10.19 13.64
CA ASP A 65 -2.35 -9.78 14.83
C ASP A 65 -1.92 -8.31 14.69
N LEU A 66 -2.58 -7.42 15.42
CA LEU A 66 -2.29 -5.99 15.36
C LEU A 66 -0.86 -5.64 15.81
N ARG A 67 -0.23 -6.50 16.62
CA ARG A 67 1.16 -6.27 17.04
C ARG A 67 2.15 -6.58 15.93
N ARG A 68 1.76 -7.39 14.95
CA ARG A 68 2.58 -7.77 13.79
C ARG A 68 2.16 -7.05 12.52
N ALA A 69 1.00 -6.39 12.52
CA ALA A 69 0.53 -5.67 11.34
C ALA A 69 1.56 -4.64 10.88
N GLY A 70 1.90 -4.70 9.60
CA GLY A 70 3.00 -3.94 9.01
C GLY A 70 4.23 -4.78 8.71
N MET A 71 4.32 -6.00 9.26
CA MET A 71 5.46 -6.90 9.04
C MET A 71 5.19 -7.93 7.94
N GLY A 72 3.95 -8.12 7.53
CA GLY A 72 3.56 -9.15 6.59
C GLY A 72 3.30 -8.65 5.18
N GLY A 73 3.02 -9.59 4.31
CA GLY A 73 2.69 -9.34 2.92
C GLY A 73 2.00 -10.55 2.30
N SER A 74 1.85 -10.54 0.99
CA SER A 74 1.28 -11.66 0.25
C SER A 74 2.28 -12.81 0.11
N ASP A 75 1.79 -13.95 -0.37
CA ASP A 75 2.62 -15.12 -0.69
C ASP A 75 3.40 -14.95 -2.00
N LEU A 76 3.18 -13.86 -2.72
CA LEU A 76 3.87 -13.56 -3.96
C LEU A 76 5.26 -12.97 -3.70
N PRO A 77 6.20 -13.07 -4.67
CA PRO A 77 7.54 -12.53 -4.47
C PRO A 77 7.56 -11.02 -4.27
N ASP A 78 8.56 -10.52 -3.56
CA ASP A 78 8.80 -9.09 -3.44
C ASP A 78 9.05 -8.46 -4.81
N LEU A 79 8.72 -7.18 -4.93
CA LEU A 79 8.83 -6.42 -6.18
C LEU A 79 10.08 -5.55 -6.20
N LYS A 80 10.72 -5.50 -7.35
CA LYS A 80 11.79 -4.54 -7.59
C LYS A 80 11.22 -3.12 -7.59
N GLN A 81 12.06 -2.17 -7.17
CA GLN A 81 11.74 -0.76 -7.16
C GLN A 81 11.32 -0.26 -8.55
N GLU A 82 10.33 0.62 -8.58
CA GLU A 82 9.90 1.32 -9.79
C GLU A 82 9.77 2.81 -9.47
N PHE A 83 10.85 3.38 -8.93
CA PHE A 83 10.87 4.80 -8.56
C PHE A 83 10.73 5.68 -9.80
N SER A 84 10.06 6.82 -9.62
CA SER A 84 9.82 7.74 -10.73
C SER A 84 9.99 9.18 -10.28
N SER A 85 9.82 10.11 -11.21
CA SER A 85 9.83 11.55 -10.94
C SER A 85 8.48 12.08 -10.47
N VAL A 86 7.43 11.25 -10.43
CA VAL A 86 6.12 11.66 -9.95
C VAL A 86 6.23 12.02 -8.47
N PRO A 87 5.82 13.24 -8.07
CA PRO A 87 5.97 13.68 -6.69
C PRO A 87 4.96 12.99 -5.76
N HIS A 88 5.35 12.83 -4.51
CA HIS A 88 4.46 12.37 -3.43
C HIS A 88 3.66 13.54 -2.90
N ASP A 89 2.64 13.96 -3.63
CA ASP A 89 1.73 15.03 -3.23
C ASP A 89 0.60 14.48 -2.36
N ARG A 90 -0.22 15.38 -1.81
CA ARG A 90 -1.42 14.97 -1.09
C ARG A 90 -2.28 14.07 -1.99
N GLY A 91 -2.71 12.94 -1.45
CA GLY A 91 -3.53 11.95 -2.17
C GLY A 91 -2.74 10.94 -2.98
N THR A 92 -1.42 11.02 -3.04
CA THR A 92 -0.60 10.02 -3.73
C THR A 92 -0.63 8.71 -2.97
N LEU A 93 -0.92 7.62 -3.70
CA LEU A 93 -0.75 6.25 -3.23
C LEU A 93 0.63 5.75 -3.67
N SER A 94 1.41 5.25 -2.74
CA SER A 94 2.77 4.73 -3.00
C SER A 94 2.98 3.44 -2.25
N MET A 95 3.86 2.58 -2.77
CA MET A 95 4.13 1.28 -2.15
C MET A 95 5.06 1.42 -0.95
N ALA A 96 4.65 0.82 0.16
CA ALA A 96 5.51 0.67 1.33
C ALA A 96 6.50 -0.47 1.10
N ARG A 97 7.64 -0.40 1.78
CA ARG A 97 8.71 -1.38 1.72
C ARG A 97 9.50 -1.39 3.02
N SER A 98 10.32 -2.39 3.22
CA SER A 98 11.31 -2.40 4.28
C SER A 98 12.51 -1.51 3.91
N SER A 99 13.63 -1.65 4.60
CA SER A 99 14.85 -0.92 4.25
C SER A 99 15.43 -1.29 2.89
N ASP A 100 15.10 -2.49 2.38
CA ASP A 100 15.51 -2.93 1.04
C ASP A 100 14.61 -2.26 -0.02
N PRO A 101 15.17 -1.50 -0.97
CA PRO A 101 14.38 -0.88 -2.03
C PRO A 101 13.60 -1.86 -2.91
N ASP A 102 14.02 -3.12 -2.94
CA ASP A 102 13.39 -4.18 -3.73
C ASP A 102 12.51 -5.10 -2.86
N SER A 103 11.91 -4.58 -1.81
CA SER A 103 11.08 -5.34 -0.86
C SER A 103 9.61 -4.96 -0.84
N ALA A 104 9.13 -4.16 -1.77
CA ALA A 104 7.70 -3.88 -1.87
C ALA A 104 6.93 -5.17 -2.15
N ASN A 105 5.75 -5.32 -1.55
CA ASN A 105 4.95 -6.54 -1.71
C ASN A 105 3.46 -6.25 -1.84
N SER A 106 2.79 -5.91 -0.75
CA SER A 106 1.34 -5.69 -0.73
C SER A 106 0.94 -4.40 -0.02
N GLN A 107 1.79 -3.88 0.85
CA GLN A 107 1.45 -2.69 1.64
C GLN A 107 1.63 -1.42 0.84
N PHE A 108 0.73 -0.47 1.08
CA PHE A 108 0.79 0.84 0.46
C PHE A 108 0.35 1.92 1.44
N PHE A 109 0.68 3.16 1.13
CA PHE A 109 0.26 4.30 1.93
C PHE A 109 -0.29 5.40 1.05
N ILE A 110 -1.13 6.24 1.64
CA ILE A 110 -1.74 7.40 0.98
C ILE A 110 -1.29 8.64 1.74
N CYS A 111 -0.71 9.59 1.03
CA CYS A 111 -0.18 10.82 1.61
C CYS A 111 -1.30 11.79 1.96
N PHE A 112 -1.28 12.35 3.17
CA PHE A 112 -2.20 13.42 3.58
C PHE A 112 -1.71 14.81 3.18
N LYS A 113 -0.40 14.94 2.98
CA LYS A 113 0.29 16.18 2.59
C LYS A 113 1.44 15.85 1.66
N PRO A 114 1.99 16.83 0.92
CA PRO A 114 3.20 16.61 0.15
C PRO A 114 4.33 16.08 1.04
N ALA A 115 5.02 15.05 0.55
CA ALA A 115 6.13 14.40 1.25
C ALA A 115 7.33 14.28 0.30
N PRO A 116 7.98 15.40 -0.05
CA PRO A 116 9.04 15.40 -1.06
C PRO A 116 10.27 14.58 -0.67
N PHE A 117 10.47 14.33 0.62
CA PHE A 117 11.54 13.46 1.09
C PHE A 117 11.35 11.99 0.68
N LEU A 118 10.16 11.60 0.22
CA LEU A 118 9.88 10.26 -0.29
C LEU A 118 10.12 10.15 -1.80
N ASP A 119 10.25 11.26 -2.50
CA ASP A 119 10.37 11.28 -3.95
C ASP A 119 11.62 10.52 -4.39
N ARG A 120 11.45 9.64 -5.36
CA ARG A 120 12.49 8.75 -5.89
C ARG A 120 13.07 7.77 -4.85
N GLN A 121 12.42 7.63 -3.69
CA GLN A 121 12.78 6.67 -2.64
C GLN A 121 11.72 5.58 -2.49
N TYR A 122 10.52 5.85 -2.97
CA TYR A 122 9.37 4.95 -2.93
C TYR A 122 8.65 4.96 -4.27
#